data_279026a1f51596cc88b4840a3ee711ce
#
_entry.id   279026a1f51596cc88b4840a3ee711ce
#
_cell.length_a   1.000
_cell.length_b   1.000
_cell.length_c   1.000
_cell.angle_alpha   90.00
_cell.angle_beta   90.00
_cell.angle_gamma   90.00
#
_symmetry.space_group_name_H-M   'P 1'
#
loop_
_entity.id
_entity.type
_entity.pdbx_description
1 polymer ?
#
loop_
_entity_poly.entity_id
_entity_poly.type
_entity_poly.pdbx_seq_one_letter_code
_entity_poly.pdbx_strand_id
1 'polypeptide(L)'
;MSTPATRSSSKRPREDDETEASRPRHRSVVDDALANLVCSITHELPTDPVVANDGQIYERYAIEKWLKQRQTSPVTNLAMGSKLLPAPQVKSMIEAMVRSGAVTGEIGNAWRTLIDDEKKFVLLKQEAEGGDPAAMWQVGRCYLQGQMGQAKDDDKAFYWYELSAKRGNVRALGGLAKCYMHGIGVAQDVMKGWAMRVESATRGNAFACNALGHYYFVGAKKVGVTKDVQQARRWYEKSTKCDNFEWLDDSNKARVHERLSQCPASEWD
;
A
#
# COMPACT_ATOMS: atom_id res chain seq x y z
N MET A 1 41.06 -70.62 -45.48
CA MET A 1 39.69 -70.17 -45.46
C MET A 1 39.53 -69.36 -44.24
N SER A 2 39.19 -68.13 -44.39
CA SER A 2 39.40 -66.98 -43.49
C SER A 2 38.48 -66.95 -42.27
N THR A 3 39.02 -66.73 -41.09
CA THR A 3 38.33 -66.33 -39.88
C THR A 3 38.43 -64.81 -39.73
N PRO A 4 37.39 -64.13 -39.42
CA PRO A 4 37.46 -62.70 -39.14
C PRO A 4 37.69 -62.41 -37.65
N ALA A 5 38.54 -61.43 -37.44
CA ALA A 5 38.98 -60.92 -36.15
C ALA A 5 37.83 -60.22 -35.34
N THR A 6 37.74 -60.55 -34.08
CA THR A 6 36.86 -59.84 -33.08
C THR A 6 37.54 -58.57 -32.64
N ARG A 7 36.84 -57.44 -32.85
CA ARG A 7 37.26 -56.11 -32.43
C ARG A 7 36.78 -55.84 -30.98
N SER A 8 37.68 -55.77 -30.02
CA SER A 8 37.47 -55.39 -28.66
C SER A 8 37.10 -53.92 -28.61
N SER A 9 35.90 -53.63 -28.09
CA SER A 9 35.42 -52.30 -27.82
C SER A 9 35.77 -51.95 -26.38
N SER A 10 36.78 -51.11 -26.16
CA SER A 10 37.09 -50.52 -24.87
C SER A 10 36.02 -49.47 -24.49
N LYS A 11 35.20 -49.77 -23.47
CA LYS A 11 34.34 -48.78 -22.82
C LYS A 11 35.21 -47.79 -22.04
N ARG A 12 35.15 -46.50 -22.41
CA ARG A 12 35.63 -45.41 -21.55
C ARG A 12 34.71 -45.29 -20.31
N PRO A 13 35.26 -44.96 -19.14
CA PRO A 13 34.43 -44.67 -17.95
C PRO A 13 33.62 -43.39 -18.21
N ARG A 14 32.35 -43.38 -17.80
CA ARG A 14 31.54 -42.17 -17.72
C ARG A 14 32.14 -41.32 -16.62
N GLU A 15 32.49 -40.08 -16.96
CA GLU A 15 32.77 -39.02 -16.01
C GLU A 15 31.49 -38.78 -15.19
N ASP A 16 31.64 -38.84 -13.90
CA ASP A 16 30.56 -38.67 -12.93
C ASP A 16 29.98 -37.28 -13.09
N ASP A 17 28.67 -37.24 -13.21
CA ASP A 17 27.77 -36.09 -13.17
C ASP A 17 27.89 -35.44 -11.78
N GLU A 18 28.92 -34.61 -11.58
CA GLU A 18 28.98 -33.75 -10.39
C GLU A 18 27.82 -32.78 -10.49
N THR A 19 26.77 -33.09 -9.70
CA THR A 19 25.62 -32.24 -9.53
C THR A 19 26.05 -30.82 -9.20
N GLU A 20 25.58 -29.86 -10.00
CA GLU A 20 25.84 -28.44 -9.98
C GLU A 20 25.39 -27.74 -8.64
N ALA A 21 24.96 -28.55 -7.66
CA ALA A 21 24.39 -28.12 -6.38
C ALA A 21 25.43 -27.82 -5.27
N SER A 22 26.74 -28.06 -5.48
CA SER A 22 27.75 -27.95 -4.41
C SER A 22 28.85 -26.91 -4.63
N ARG A 23 28.77 -26.08 -5.68
CA ARG A 23 29.70 -24.93 -5.80
C ARG A 23 29.27 -23.82 -4.87
N PRO A 24 30.11 -23.35 -3.92
CA PRO A 24 29.82 -22.15 -3.14
C PRO A 24 29.64 -21.00 -4.15
N ARG A 25 28.44 -20.41 -4.18
CA ARG A 25 28.18 -19.21 -4.99
C ARG A 25 29.15 -18.16 -4.49
N HIS A 26 30.14 -17.78 -5.29
CA HIS A 26 30.97 -16.62 -5.04
C HIS A 26 30.01 -15.42 -4.92
N ARG A 27 29.84 -14.91 -3.71
CA ARG A 27 29.12 -13.66 -3.49
C ARG A 27 29.75 -12.61 -4.38
N SER A 28 28.97 -11.97 -5.24
CA SER A 28 29.51 -10.94 -6.11
C SER A 28 29.87 -9.71 -5.25
N VAL A 29 30.84 -8.92 -5.68
CA VAL A 29 31.20 -7.67 -5.01
C VAL A 29 29.96 -6.75 -4.87
N VAL A 30 29.00 -6.88 -5.78
CA VAL A 30 27.73 -6.17 -5.76
C VAL A 30 26.83 -6.67 -4.61
N ASP A 31 26.79 -8.00 -4.37
CA ASP A 31 25.99 -8.55 -3.27
C ASP A 31 26.54 -8.12 -1.91
N ASP A 32 27.87 -8.05 -1.75
CA ASP A 32 28.51 -7.56 -0.53
C ASP A 32 28.27 -6.05 -0.33
N ALA A 33 28.31 -5.26 -1.40
CA ALA A 33 27.99 -3.83 -1.34
C ALA A 33 26.53 -3.61 -0.98
N LEU A 34 25.61 -4.38 -1.56
CA LEU A 34 24.17 -4.31 -1.25
C LEU A 34 23.87 -4.68 0.20
N ALA A 35 24.54 -5.70 0.75
CA ALA A 35 24.33 -6.10 2.15
C ALA A 35 24.61 -4.96 3.14
N ASN A 36 25.54 -4.06 2.81
CA ASN A 36 25.86 -2.89 3.62
C ASN A 36 24.88 -1.70 3.44
N LEU A 37 24.05 -1.74 2.39
CA LEU A 37 23.07 -0.69 2.10
C LEU A 37 21.65 -1.03 2.57
N VAL A 38 21.39 -2.30 2.86
CA VAL A 38 20.08 -2.76 3.33
C VAL A 38 19.84 -2.28 4.76
N CYS A 39 18.67 -1.71 5.00
CA CYS A 39 18.23 -1.35 6.34
C CYS A 39 18.05 -2.60 7.21
N SER A 40 18.73 -2.67 8.35
CA SER A 40 18.67 -3.82 9.27
C SER A 40 17.34 -3.97 10.03
N ILE A 41 16.44 -3.00 9.91
CA ILE A 41 15.09 -3.06 10.51
C ILE A 41 14.07 -3.55 9.48
N THR A 42 14.09 -3.01 8.25
CA THR A 42 13.12 -3.36 7.21
C THR A 42 13.58 -4.52 6.32
N HIS A 43 14.87 -4.82 6.32
CA HIS A 43 15.53 -5.77 5.41
C HIS A 43 15.37 -5.43 3.93
N GLU A 44 15.12 -4.15 3.63
CA GLU A 44 14.94 -3.60 2.29
C GLU A 44 15.97 -2.49 2.02
N LEU A 45 16.18 -2.14 0.76
CA LEU A 45 16.96 -0.97 0.37
C LEU A 45 16.21 0.31 0.77
N PRO A 46 16.82 1.22 1.53
CA PRO A 46 16.13 2.41 2.03
C PRO A 46 15.81 3.39 0.91
N THR A 47 14.62 3.97 0.97
CA THR A 47 14.17 5.05 0.07
C THR A 47 14.46 6.44 0.63
N ASP A 48 14.46 6.58 1.96
CA ASP A 48 14.94 7.77 2.69
C ASP A 48 16.06 7.36 3.67
N PRO A 49 17.28 7.07 3.15
CA PRO A 49 18.39 6.59 3.97
C PRO A 49 18.88 7.64 4.94
N VAL A 50 19.08 7.20 6.18
CA VAL A 50 19.73 7.99 7.24
C VAL A 50 20.86 7.18 7.87
N VAL A 51 21.89 7.86 8.32
CA VAL A 51 22.95 7.28 9.15
C VAL A 51 22.66 7.62 10.60
N ALA A 52 22.60 6.61 11.47
CA ALA A 52 22.44 6.80 12.90
C ALA A 52 23.78 6.87 13.64
N ASN A 53 23.75 7.11 14.96
CA ASN A 53 24.97 7.28 15.76
C ASN A 53 25.86 6.02 15.84
N ASP A 54 25.33 4.86 15.50
CA ASP A 54 26.07 3.59 15.40
C ASP A 54 26.79 3.41 14.06
N GLY A 55 26.67 4.40 13.16
CA GLY A 55 27.28 4.39 11.83
C GLY A 55 26.52 3.55 10.81
N GLN A 56 25.38 2.95 11.17
CA GLN A 56 24.59 2.11 10.28
C GLN A 56 23.57 2.93 9.47
N ILE A 57 23.23 2.39 8.30
CA ILE A 57 22.24 2.97 7.41
C ILE A 57 20.86 2.35 7.73
N TYR A 58 19.87 3.21 7.86
CA TYR A 58 18.50 2.81 8.14
C TYR A 58 17.52 3.55 7.22
N GLU A 59 16.36 2.95 7.02
CA GLU A 59 15.19 3.68 6.53
C GLU A 59 14.70 4.63 7.65
N ARG A 60 14.54 5.93 7.34
CA ARG A 60 14.23 6.98 8.34
C ARG A 60 13.04 6.64 9.22
N TYR A 61 11.89 6.32 8.63
CA TYR A 61 10.67 6.05 9.39
C TYR A 61 10.82 4.84 10.34
N ALA A 62 11.62 3.85 9.92
CA ALA A 62 11.82 2.63 10.70
C ALA A 62 12.68 2.88 11.94
N ILE A 63 13.81 3.61 11.78
CA ILE A 63 14.69 3.95 12.91
C ILE A 63 14.03 4.97 13.84
N GLU A 64 13.28 5.95 13.33
CA GLU A 64 12.54 6.90 14.17
C GLU A 64 11.49 6.19 15.03
N LYS A 65 10.78 5.23 14.45
CA LYS A 65 9.82 4.40 15.18
C LYS A 65 10.50 3.53 16.23
N TRP A 66 11.65 2.95 15.90
CA TRP A 66 12.46 2.15 16.83
C TRP A 66 12.92 2.98 18.02
N LEU A 67 13.51 4.16 17.78
CA LEU A 67 14.06 5.05 18.82
C LEU A 67 12.99 5.62 19.76
N LYS A 68 11.73 5.76 19.31
CA LYS A 68 10.60 6.12 20.18
C LYS A 68 10.28 5.02 21.21
N GLN A 69 10.61 3.77 20.92
CA GLN A 69 10.33 2.63 21.80
C GLN A 69 11.55 2.17 22.58
N ARG A 70 12.74 2.26 21.96
CA ARG A 70 14.00 1.76 22.51
C ARG A 70 15.12 2.72 22.11
N GLN A 71 15.82 3.29 23.08
CA GLN A 71 16.98 4.17 22.83
C GLN A 71 18.27 3.36 22.69
N THR A 72 18.25 2.33 21.86
CA THR A 72 19.38 1.44 21.58
C THR A 72 19.51 1.20 20.08
N SER A 73 20.72 0.86 19.63
CA SER A 73 20.99 0.45 18.27
C SER A 73 20.25 -0.87 17.94
N PRO A 74 19.54 -0.96 16.80
CA PRO A 74 18.95 -2.21 16.33
C PRO A 74 19.97 -3.33 16.05
N VAL A 75 21.23 -2.96 15.77
CA VAL A 75 22.30 -3.89 15.39
C VAL A 75 23.13 -4.30 16.58
N THR A 76 23.60 -3.33 17.38
CA THR A 76 24.53 -3.58 18.48
C THR A 76 23.87 -3.67 19.85
N ASN A 77 22.61 -3.27 19.96
CA ASN A 77 21.83 -3.14 21.20
C ASN A 77 22.45 -2.19 22.26
N LEU A 78 23.50 -1.44 21.89
CA LEU A 78 24.10 -0.42 22.74
C LEU A 78 23.24 0.84 22.77
N ALA A 79 23.33 1.62 23.84
CA ALA A 79 22.64 2.90 23.96
C ALA A 79 22.96 3.81 22.76
N MET A 80 21.93 4.38 22.15
CA MET A 80 22.05 5.19 20.95
C MET A 80 21.22 6.46 21.06
N GLY A 81 21.82 7.62 20.70
CA GLY A 81 21.11 8.88 20.62
C GLY A 81 20.14 8.96 19.43
N SER A 82 19.26 9.94 19.47
CA SER A 82 18.23 10.15 18.42
C SER A 82 18.72 10.96 17.22
N LYS A 83 20.01 11.31 17.14
CA LYS A 83 20.54 12.08 16.02
C LYS A 83 20.62 11.21 14.77
N LEU A 84 19.92 11.59 13.72
CA LEU A 84 19.91 10.94 12.42
C LEU A 84 20.42 11.92 11.36
N LEU A 85 21.40 11.49 10.56
CA LEU A 85 21.97 12.29 9.48
C LEU A 85 21.40 11.80 8.14
N PRO A 86 20.75 12.68 7.34
CA PRO A 86 20.33 12.31 5.98
C PRO A 86 21.51 11.82 5.15
N ALA A 87 21.31 10.76 4.38
CA ALA A 87 22.34 10.14 3.53
C ALA A 87 21.93 10.14 2.04
N PRO A 88 21.76 11.31 1.40
CA PRO A 88 21.32 11.40 0.01
C PRO A 88 22.29 10.72 -0.97
N GLN A 89 23.59 10.64 -0.62
CA GLN A 89 24.60 9.93 -1.42
C GLN A 89 24.31 8.43 -1.50
N VAL A 90 23.81 7.83 -0.39
CA VAL A 90 23.38 6.42 -0.35
C VAL A 90 22.20 6.22 -1.27
N LYS A 91 21.19 7.10 -1.24
CA LYS A 91 20.04 7.06 -2.15
C LYS A 91 20.50 7.11 -3.61
N SER A 92 21.36 8.08 -3.96
CA SER A 92 21.87 8.22 -5.32
C SER A 92 22.69 7.01 -5.78
N MET A 93 23.44 6.38 -4.88
CA MET A 93 24.19 5.17 -5.18
C MET A 93 23.25 3.99 -5.45
N ILE A 94 22.23 3.78 -4.62
CA ILE A 94 21.21 2.75 -4.83
C ILE A 94 20.49 2.99 -6.18
N GLU A 95 20.12 4.24 -6.47
CA GLU A 95 19.52 4.61 -7.77
C GLU A 95 20.41 4.23 -8.96
N ALA A 96 21.70 4.52 -8.89
CA ALA A 96 22.64 4.18 -9.93
C ALA A 96 22.78 2.67 -10.11
N MET A 97 22.86 1.91 -9.02
CA MET A 97 22.97 0.44 -9.03
C MET A 97 21.72 -0.22 -9.62
N VAL A 98 20.53 0.28 -9.28
CA VAL A 98 19.26 -0.22 -9.83
C VAL A 98 19.10 0.15 -11.30
N ARG A 99 19.52 1.36 -11.69
CA ARG A 99 19.45 1.85 -13.08
C ARG A 99 20.43 1.11 -14.00
N SER A 100 21.63 0.83 -13.53
CA SER A 100 22.64 0.06 -14.28
C SER A 100 22.31 -1.43 -14.42
N GLY A 101 21.31 -1.94 -13.69
CA GLY A 101 20.99 -3.35 -13.62
C GLY A 101 21.93 -4.17 -12.72
N ALA A 102 22.79 -3.52 -11.94
CA ALA A 102 23.60 -4.20 -10.92
C ALA A 102 22.75 -4.80 -9.80
N VAL A 103 21.60 -4.16 -9.50
CA VAL A 103 20.56 -4.68 -8.61
C VAL A 103 19.37 -5.13 -9.44
N THR A 104 19.19 -6.44 -9.52
CA THR A 104 18.13 -7.11 -10.31
C THR A 104 17.20 -7.92 -9.38
N GLY A 105 16.22 -8.60 -9.97
CA GLY A 105 15.29 -9.46 -9.25
C GLY A 105 14.28 -8.68 -8.40
N GLU A 106 13.76 -9.34 -7.38
CA GLU A 106 12.67 -8.80 -6.55
C GLU A 106 13.05 -7.51 -5.81
N ILE A 107 14.27 -7.43 -5.27
CA ILE A 107 14.77 -6.26 -4.52
C ILE A 107 14.84 -5.03 -5.42
N GLY A 108 15.43 -5.17 -6.61
CA GLY A 108 15.53 -4.06 -7.56
C GLY A 108 14.18 -3.60 -8.08
N ASN A 109 13.25 -4.53 -8.32
CA ASN A 109 11.89 -4.21 -8.77
C ASN A 109 11.08 -3.53 -7.68
N ALA A 110 11.13 -4.04 -6.44
CA ALA A 110 10.47 -3.45 -5.29
C ALA A 110 10.93 -2.00 -5.07
N TRP A 111 12.26 -1.77 -5.12
CA TRP A 111 12.80 -0.44 -4.94
C TRP A 111 12.42 0.53 -6.06
N ARG A 112 12.41 0.08 -7.34
CA ARG A 112 11.90 0.90 -8.48
C ARG A 112 10.46 1.31 -8.25
N THR A 113 9.60 0.36 -7.86
CA THR A 113 8.19 0.63 -7.58
C THR A 113 8.03 1.69 -6.50
N LEU A 114 8.79 1.60 -5.40
CA LEU A 114 8.75 2.58 -4.31
C LEU A 114 9.14 3.97 -4.77
N ILE A 115 10.24 4.10 -5.52
CA ILE A 115 10.70 5.41 -6.05
C ILE A 115 9.72 5.99 -7.07
N ASP A 116 9.15 5.15 -7.93
CA ASP A 116 8.14 5.61 -8.89
C ASP A 116 6.86 6.05 -8.20
N ASP A 117 6.47 5.38 -7.13
CA ASP A 117 5.33 5.77 -6.31
C ASP A 117 5.60 7.07 -5.54
N GLU A 118 6.80 7.27 -4.99
CA GLU A 118 7.19 8.55 -4.40
C GLU A 118 7.10 9.71 -5.41
N LYS A 119 7.62 9.51 -6.63
CA LYS A 119 7.54 10.53 -7.71
C LYS A 119 6.09 10.85 -8.08
N LYS A 120 5.26 9.81 -8.25
CA LYS A 120 3.82 9.98 -8.52
C LYS A 120 3.13 10.75 -7.40
N PHE A 121 3.47 10.45 -6.13
CA PHE A 121 2.92 11.16 -4.98
C PHE A 121 3.31 12.64 -4.97
N VAL A 122 4.57 12.98 -5.28
CA VAL A 122 5.03 14.38 -5.37
C VAL A 122 4.22 15.15 -6.41
N LEU A 123 4.02 14.59 -7.61
CA LEU A 123 3.21 15.21 -8.65
C LEU A 123 1.75 15.37 -8.22
N LEU A 124 1.15 14.32 -7.68
CA LEU A 124 -0.21 14.34 -7.15
C LEU A 124 -0.40 15.41 -6.06
N LYS A 125 0.60 15.56 -5.19
CA LYS A 125 0.57 16.57 -4.13
C LYS A 125 0.67 17.99 -4.69
N GLN A 126 1.48 18.21 -5.73
CA GLN A 126 1.55 19.50 -6.44
C GLN A 126 0.20 19.86 -7.08
N GLU A 127 -0.48 18.91 -7.73
CA GLU A 127 -1.83 19.12 -8.28
C GLU A 127 -2.83 19.46 -7.16
N ALA A 128 -2.76 18.76 -6.03
CA ALA A 128 -3.60 19.03 -4.87
C ALA A 128 -3.34 20.43 -4.29
N GLU A 129 -2.07 20.83 -4.13
CA GLU A 129 -1.68 22.17 -3.70
C GLU A 129 -2.10 23.24 -4.71
N GLY A 130 -2.11 22.91 -6.00
CA GLY A 130 -2.67 23.72 -7.08
C GLY A 130 -4.18 23.89 -7.06
N GLY A 131 -4.88 23.16 -6.18
CA GLY A 131 -6.31 23.35 -5.93
C GLY A 131 -7.22 22.29 -6.54
N ASP A 132 -6.71 21.25 -7.19
CA ASP A 132 -7.53 20.15 -7.73
C ASP A 132 -8.20 19.33 -6.62
N PRO A 133 -9.55 19.31 -6.53
CA PRO A 133 -10.26 18.57 -5.49
C PRO A 133 -10.08 17.04 -5.61
N ALA A 134 -9.88 16.53 -6.83
CA ALA A 134 -9.70 15.09 -7.04
C ALA A 134 -8.32 14.65 -6.54
N ALA A 135 -7.27 15.43 -6.85
CA ALA A 135 -5.93 15.20 -6.34
C ALA A 135 -5.88 15.30 -4.81
N MET A 136 -6.52 16.31 -4.21
CA MET A 136 -6.64 16.42 -2.74
C MET A 136 -7.24 15.17 -2.10
N TRP A 137 -8.33 14.64 -2.67
CA TRP A 137 -8.94 13.41 -2.19
C TRP A 137 -7.98 12.22 -2.29
N GLN A 138 -7.23 12.11 -3.40
CA GLN A 138 -6.26 11.03 -3.56
C GLN A 138 -5.10 11.15 -2.57
N VAL A 139 -4.55 12.35 -2.33
CA VAL A 139 -3.53 12.60 -1.30
C VAL A 139 -4.03 12.17 0.09
N GLY A 140 -5.26 12.56 0.45
CA GLY A 140 -5.89 12.13 1.71
C GLY A 140 -5.98 10.60 1.81
N ARG A 141 -6.30 9.92 0.72
CA ARG A 141 -6.35 8.46 0.67
C ARG A 141 -4.97 7.83 0.82
N CYS A 142 -3.94 8.40 0.22
CA CYS A 142 -2.56 7.92 0.37
C CYS A 142 -2.12 7.97 1.84
N TYR A 143 -2.37 9.06 2.54
CA TYR A 143 -2.07 9.14 3.99
C TYR A 143 -2.92 8.20 4.84
N LEU A 144 -4.21 8.03 4.51
CA LEU A 144 -5.08 7.11 5.26
C LEU A 144 -4.63 5.65 5.17
N GLN A 145 -4.11 5.24 4.03
CA GLN A 145 -3.77 3.84 3.72
C GLN A 145 -2.26 3.55 3.80
N GLY A 146 -1.41 4.59 3.88
CA GLY A 146 0.05 4.42 3.79
C GLY A 146 0.46 3.94 2.40
N GLN A 147 0.00 4.63 1.34
CA GLN A 147 0.29 4.28 -0.06
C GLN A 147 1.26 5.25 -0.72
N MET A 148 1.83 4.88 -1.86
CA MET A 148 2.75 5.70 -2.66
C MET A 148 3.95 6.20 -1.85
N GLY A 149 4.56 5.32 -1.06
CA GLY A 149 5.72 5.64 -0.22
C GLY A 149 5.40 6.49 1.01
N GLN A 150 4.13 6.79 1.27
CA GLN A 150 3.74 7.59 2.44
C GLN A 150 3.43 6.71 3.65
N ALA A 151 3.95 7.10 4.81
CA ALA A 151 3.50 6.51 6.06
C ALA A 151 2.03 6.88 6.33
N LYS A 152 1.31 5.97 7.00
CA LYS A 152 -0.05 6.25 7.45
C LYS A 152 -0.06 7.44 8.41
N ASP A 153 -0.92 8.43 8.12
CA ASP A 153 -1.08 9.67 8.89
C ASP A 153 -2.54 10.08 8.87
N ASP A 154 -3.23 9.79 9.95
CA ASP A 154 -4.67 10.01 10.06
C ASP A 154 -5.02 11.51 10.09
N ASP A 155 -4.18 12.37 10.68
CA ASP A 155 -4.39 13.82 10.74
C ASP A 155 -4.25 14.46 9.36
N LYS A 156 -3.22 14.08 8.60
CA LYS A 156 -3.05 14.55 7.22
C LYS A 156 -4.16 14.03 6.31
N ALA A 157 -4.60 12.78 6.50
CA ALA A 157 -5.71 12.24 5.73
C ALA A 157 -7.00 13.06 5.95
N PHE A 158 -7.34 13.36 7.21
CA PHE A 158 -8.48 14.19 7.57
C PHE A 158 -8.37 15.60 6.95
N TYR A 159 -7.23 16.27 7.09
CA TYR A 159 -6.97 17.59 6.53
C TYR A 159 -7.23 17.64 5.02
N TRP A 160 -6.65 16.71 4.27
CA TRP A 160 -6.81 16.68 2.83
C TRP A 160 -8.24 16.35 2.38
N TYR A 161 -8.93 15.47 3.09
CA TYR A 161 -10.35 15.20 2.83
C TYR A 161 -11.22 16.43 3.11
N GLU A 162 -10.95 17.15 4.20
CA GLU A 162 -11.69 18.38 4.52
C GLU A 162 -11.52 19.44 3.43
N LEU A 163 -10.27 19.65 3.00
CA LEU A 163 -9.96 20.62 1.95
C LEU A 163 -10.64 20.25 0.62
N SER A 164 -10.60 18.98 0.24
CA SER A 164 -11.24 18.46 -0.95
C SER A 164 -12.76 18.57 -0.90
N ALA A 165 -13.38 18.23 0.24
CA ALA A 165 -14.85 18.33 0.42
C ALA A 165 -15.33 19.78 0.37
N LYS A 166 -14.60 20.73 0.95
CA LYS A 166 -14.88 22.18 0.86
C LYS A 166 -14.88 22.67 -0.60
N ARG A 167 -14.16 22.00 -1.50
CA ARG A 167 -14.17 22.25 -2.95
C ARG A 167 -15.19 21.40 -3.73
N GLY A 168 -16.13 20.76 -3.01
CA GLY A 168 -17.26 20.07 -3.61
C GLY A 168 -17.00 18.61 -4.02
N ASN A 169 -15.84 18.03 -3.70
CA ASN A 169 -15.56 16.64 -4.03
C ASN A 169 -16.41 15.69 -3.19
N VAL A 170 -17.33 15.00 -3.85
CA VAL A 170 -18.28 14.08 -3.22
C VAL A 170 -17.60 12.84 -2.60
N ARG A 171 -16.49 12.39 -3.19
CA ARG A 171 -15.70 11.28 -2.64
C ARG A 171 -15.01 11.65 -1.35
N ALA A 172 -14.49 12.88 -1.27
CA ALA A 172 -13.88 13.40 -0.04
C ALA A 172 -14.92 13.54 1.09
N LEU A 173 -16.15 13.93 0.77
CA LEU A 173 -17.24 13.93 1.74
C LEU A 173 -17.49 12.52 2.33
N GLY A 174 -17.41 11.47 1.48
CA GLY A 174 -17.44 10.08 1.95
C GLY A 174 -16.23 9.68 2.80
N GLY A 175 -15.04 10.22 2.50
CA GLY A 175 -13.83 10.08 3.30
C GLY A 175 -13.97 10.73 4.68
N LEU A 176 -14.46 11.97 4.74
CA LEU A 176 -14.77 12.67 5.99
C LEU A 176 -15.81 11.94 6.84
N ALA A 177 -16.86 11.41 6.20
CA ALA A 177 -17.84 10.59 6.87
C ALA A 177 -17.18 9.41 7.61
N LYS A 178 -16.23 8.73 6.95
CA LYS A 178 -15.44 7.65 7.58
C LYS A 178 -14.59 8.19 8.74
N CYS A 179 -13.95 9.34 8.59
CA CYS A 179 -13.12 9.94 9.63
C CYS A 179 -13.95 10.24 10.88
N TYR A 180 -15.09 10.93 10.77
CA TYR A 180 -15.97 11.21 11.90
C TYR A 180 -16.58 9.96 12.53
N MET A 181 -16.97 8.96 11.71
CA MET A 181 -17.57 7.72 12.25
C MET A 181 -16.59 6.90 13.08
N HIS A 182 -15.29 6.97 12.80
CA HIS A 182 -14.28 6.13 13.43
C HIS A 182 -13.23 6.90 14.25
N GLY A 183 -13.29 8.24 14.30
CA GLY A 183 -12.31 9.05 15.01
C GLY A 183 -10.94 9.04 14.33
N ILE A 184 -10.88 9.11 13.00
CA ILE A 184 -9.64 9.10 12.22
C ILE A 184 -9.20 10.54 12.00
N GLY A 185 -8.10 10.98 12.62
CA GLY A 185 -7.58 12.34 12.54
C GLY A 185 -8.53 13.43 13.09
N VAL A 186 -9.60 13.02 13.80
CA VAL A 186 -10.60 13.92 14.39
C VAL A 186 -11.33 13.21 15.54
N ALA A 187 -11.87 13.96 16.49
CA ALA A 187 -12.74 13.39 17.51
C ALA A 187 -13.94 12.66 16.87
N GLN A 188 -14.22 11.46 17.37
CA GLN A 188 -15.33 10.65 16.85
C GLN A 188 -16.66 11.35 17.03
N ASP A 189 -17.42 11.48 15.94
CA ASP A 189 -18.79 11.94 15.91
C ASP A 189 -19.59 11.09 14.92
N VAL A 190 -20.19 10.03 15.42
CA VAL A 190 -20.88 9.03 14.61
C VAL A 190 -22.08 9.63 13.87
N MET A 191 -22.82 10.56 14.51
CA MET A 191 -24.02 11.17 13.90
C MET A 191 -23.64 12.14 12.79
N LYS A 192 -22.62 12.96 12.98
CA LYS A 192 -22.06 13.82 11.94
C LYS A 192 -21.52 13.01 10.77
N GLY A 193 -20.75 11.96 11.05
CA GLY A 193 -20.25 11.04 10.03
C GLY A 193 -21.37 10.36 9.25
N TRP A 194 -22.44 9.95 9.92
CA TRP A 194 -23.63 9.39 9.27
C TRP A 194 -24.31 10.40 8.33
N ALA A 195 -24.58 11.62 8.79
CA ALA A 195 -25.18 12.66 7.96
C ALA A 195 -24.35 12.93 6.68
N MET A 196 -23.03 13.07 6.83
CA MET A 196 -22.11 13.25 5.69
C MET A 196 -22.11 12.04 4.74
N ARG A 197 -22.25 10.83 5.26
CA ARG A 197 -22.34 9.62 4.43
C ARG A 197 -23.61 9.60 3.60
N VAL A 198 -24.75 9.93 4.22
CA VAL A 198 -26.04 10.05 3.52
C VAL A 198 -25.93 11.13 2.43
N GLU A 199 -25.40 12.30 2.75
CA GLU A 199 -25.19 13.36 1.76
C GLU A 199 -24.28 12.90 0.61
N SER A 200 -23.15 12.27 0.90
CA SER A 200 -22.25 11.74 -0.11
C SER A 200 -22.94 10.71 -1.04
N ALA A 201 -23.76 9.82 -0.46
CA ALA A 201 -24.51 8.82 -1.22
C ALA A 201 -25.63 9.44 -2.06
N THR A 202 -26.34 10.44 -1.55
CA THR A 202 -27.38 11.16 -2.31
C THR A 202 -26.77 11.88 -3.50
N ARG A 203 -25.56 12.40 -3.37
CA ARG A 203 -24.78 13.06 -4.44
C ARG A 203 -24.06 12.10 -5.39
N GLY A 204 -24.30 10.78 -5.31
CA GLY A 204 -23.84 9.80 -6.29
C GLY A 204 -22.45 9.20 -5.98
N ASN A 205 -22.05 9.10 -4.73
CA ASN A 205 -20.83 8.38 -4.36
C ASN A 205 -21.12 6.88 -4.18
N ALA A 206 -20.61 6.03 -5.09
CA ALA A 206 -20.79 4.59 -5.05
C ALA A 206 -20.34 3.94 -3.73
N PHE A 207 -19.20 4.38 -3.18
CA PHE A 207 -18.70 3.87 -1.90
C PHE A 207 -19.64 4.19 -0.73
N ALA A 208 -20.22 5.40 -0.74
CA ALA A 208 -21.18 5.80 0.28
C ALA A 208 -22.51 5.04 0.11
N CYS A 209 -22.98 4.86 -1.12
CA CYS A 209 -24.17 4.05 -1.43
C CYS A 209 -23.98 2.60 -0.97
N ASN A 210 -22.86 1.96 -1.33
CA ASN A 210 -22.55 0.60 -0.88
C ASN A 210 -22.52 0.50 0.66
N ALA A 211 -21.91 1.46 1.34
CA ALA A 211 -21.88 1.48 2.80
C ALA A 211 -23.29 1.64 3.41
N LEU A 212 -24.15 2.52 2.87
CA LEU A 212 -25.54 2.65 3.33
C LEU A 212 -26.33 1.36 3.09
N GLY A 213 -26.18 0.75 1.90
CA GLY A 213 -26.76 -0.56 1.60
C GLY A 213 -26.39 -1.60 2.67
N HIS A 214 -25.14 -1.66 3.04
CA HIS A 214 -24.67 -2.56 4.10
C HIS A 214 -25.32 -2.24 5.47
N TYR A 215 -25.37 -0.96 5.85
CA TYR A 215 -25.99 -0.57 7.13
C TYR A 215 -27.48 -0.92 7.20
N TYR A 216 -28.23 -0.70 6.15
CA TYR A 216 -29.62 -1.12 6.09
C TYR A 216 -29.79 -2.66 6.02
N PHE A 217 -28.85 -3.36 5.38
CA PHE A 217 -28.90 -4.82 5.29
C PHE A 217 -28.70 -5.52 6.65
N VAL A 218 -27.75 -5.04 7.46
CA VAL A 218 -27.44 -5.66 8.76
C VAL A 218 -28.11 -4.96 9.96
N GLY A 219 -28.52 -3.71 9.77
CA GLY A 219 -28.89 -2.79 10.85
C GLY A 219 -27.67 -2.10 11.46
N ALA A 220 -27.84 -0.86 11.91
CA ALA A 220 -26.77 -0.06 12.51
C ALA A 220 -27.28 0.69 13.75
N LYS A 221 -27.29 0.01 14.90
CA LYS A 221 -27.82 0.53 16.17
C LYS A 221 -27.22 1.87 16.59
N LYS A 222 -25.92 2.09 16.34
CA LYS A 222 -25.19 3.33 16.69
C LYS A 222 -25.75 4.58 16.01
N VAL A 223 -26.40 4.43 14.86
CA VAL A 223 -27.02 5.53 14.09
C VAL A 223 -28.53 5.38 13.99
N GLY A 224 -29.14 4.50 14.80
CA GLY A 224 -30.58 4.31 14.84
C GLY A 224 -31.18 3.62 13.59
N VAL A 225 -30.35 2.97 12.76
CA VAL A 225 -30.83 2.30 11.56
C VAL A 225 -31.23 0.87 11.89
N THR A 226 -32.50 0.55 11.71
CA THR A 226 -33.03 -0.80 11.77
C THR A 226 -32.74 -1.54 10.45
N LYS A 227 -32.68 -2.88 10.53
CA LYS A 227 -32.53 -3.70 9.33
C LYS A 227 -33.73 -3.50 8.40
N ASP A 228 -33.45 -3.10 7.17
CA ASP A 228 -34.42 -2.90 6.10
C ASP A 228 -33.81 -3.34 4.77
N VAL A 229 -34.21 -4.52 4.33
CA VAL A 229 -33.66 -5.17 3.14
C VAL A 229 -34.07 -4.42 1.86
N GLN A 230 -35.22 -3.77 1.84
CA GLN A 230 -35.69 -2.99 0.69
C GLN A 230 -34.90 -1.70 0.54
N GLN A 231 -34.66 -0.99 1.64
CA GLN A 231 -33.76 0.17 1.61
C GLN A 231 -32.32 -0.23 1.26
N ALA A 232 -31.85 -1.36 1.76
CA ALA A 232 -30.54 -1.90 1.39
C ALA A 232 -30.43 -2.10 -0.13
N ARG A 233 -31.45 -2.75 -0.72
CA ARG A 233 -31.53 -2.95 -2.18
C ARG A 233 -31.44 -1.64 -2.95
N ARG A 234 -32.26 -0.65 -2.60
CA ARG A 234 -32.25 0.67 -3.26
C ARG A 234 -30.88 1.33 -3.26
N TRP A 235 -30.16 1.25 -2.13
CA TRP A 235 -28.82 1.81 -2.04
C TRP A 235 -27.79 1.03 -2.84
N TYR A 236 -27.86 -0.31 -2.88
CA TYR A 236 -26.99 -1.11 -3.72
C TYR A 236 -27.25 -0.88 -5.22
N GLU A 237 -28.51 -0.81 -5.66
CA GLU A 237 -28.86 -0.46 -7.04
C GLU A 237 -28.40 0.97 -7.39
N LYS A 238 -28.54 1.92 -6.48
CA LYS A 238 -27.99 3.26 -6.69
C LYS A 238 -26.47 3.23 -6.81
N SER A 239 -25.79 2.40 -6.03
CA SER A 239 -24.32 2.25 -6.12
C SER A 239 -23.87 1.84 -7.51
N THR A 240 -24.55 0.87 -8.15
CA THR A 240 -24.21 0.39 -9.51
C THR A 240 -24.44 1.43 -10.60
N LYS A 241 -25.28 2.43 -10.35
CA LYS A 241 -25.59 3.53 -11.28
C LYS A 241 -24.71 4.77 -11.09
N CYS A 242 -23.81 4.78 -10.10
CA CYS A 242 -22.91 5.89 -9.88
C CYS A 242 -21.71 5.85 -10.84
N ASP A 243 -21.29 7.00 -11.35
CA ASP A 243 -20.15 7.13 -12.29
C ASP A 243 -18.84 6.56 -11.73
N ASN A 244 -18.71 6.53 -10.41
CA ASN A 244 -17.51 6.02 -9.73
C ASN A 244 -17.67 4.59 -9.21
N PHE A 245 -18.65 3.83 -9.68
CA PHE A 245 -18.85 2.41 -9.32
C PHE A 245 -17.63 1.57 -9.74
N GLU A 246 -17.08 1.83 -10.92
CA GLU A 246 -15.88 1.14 -11.42
C GLU A 246 -14.63 1.34 -10.56
N TRP A 247 -14.62 2.33 -9.68
CA TRP A 247 -13.52 2.60 -8.75
C TRP A 247 -13.62 1.81 -7.45
N LEU A 248 -14.73 1.10 -7.23
CA LEU A 248 -14.81 0.08 -6.18
C LEU A 248 -13.86 -1.06 -6.52
N ASP A 249 -13.16 -1.59 -5.52
CA ASP A 249 -12.41 -2.82 -5.69
C ASP A 249 -13.34 -4.01 -6.00
N ASP A 250 -12.78 -5.06 -6.61
CA ASP A 250 -13.56 -6.22 -7.05
C ASP A 250 -14.30 -6.90 -5.90
N SER A 251 -13.75 -6.90 -4.69
CA SER A 251 -14.38 -7.42 -3.48
C SER A 251 -15.66 -6.62 -3.12
N ASN A 252 -15.60 -5.30 -3.21
CA ASN A 252 -16.76 -4.44 -2.96
C ASN A 252 -17.81 -4.55 -4.08
N LYS A 253 -17.39 -4.63 -5.36
CA LYS A 253 -18.30 -4.88 -6.50
C LYS A 253 -19.01 -6.23 -6.32
N ALA A 254 -18.26 -7.30 -6.07
CA ALA A 254 -18.80 -8.64 -5.85
C ALA A 254 -19.82 -8.65 -4.69
N ARG A 255 -19.48 -7.96 -3.58
CA ARG A 255 -20.39 -7.84 -2.43
C ARG A 255 -21.69 -7.12 -2.81
N VAL A 256 -21.63 -6.04 -3.58
CA VAL A 256 -22.84 -5.34 -4.04
C VAL A 256 -23.73 -6.29 -4.84
N HIS A 257 -23.18 -7.02 -5.80
CA HIS A 257 -23.94 -7.97 -6.61
C HIS A 257 -24.51 -9.15 -5.78
N GLU A 258 -23.70 -9.72 -4.89
CA GLU A 258 -24.14 -10.75 -3.95
C GLU A 258 -25.30 -10.27 -3.08
N ARG A 259 -25.21 -9.05 -2.51
CA ARG A 259 -26.25 -8.48 -1.66
C ARG A 259 -27.52 -8.15 -2.44
N LEU A 260 -27.40 -7.69 -3.68
CA LEU A 260 -28.57 -7.49 -4.55
C LEU A 260 -29.32 -8.80 -4.79
N SER A 261 -28.63 -9.93 -4.95
CA SER A 261 -29.28 -11.24 -5.10
C SER A 261 -29.98 -11.70 -3.80
N GLN A 262 -29.49 -11.25 -2.63
CA GLN A 262 -30.08 -11.54 -1.31
C GLN A 262 -31.24 -10.58 -0.93
N CYS A 263 -31.41 -9.49 -1.69
CA CYS A 263 -32.48 -8.53 -1.50
C CYS A 263 -33.52 -8.74 -2.60
N PRO A 264 -34.62 -9.46 -2.36
CA PRO A 264 -35.64 -9.71 -3.40
C PRO A 264 -36.23 -8.38 -3.87
N ALA A 265 -36.62 -8.33 -5.15
CA ALA A 265 -37.40 -7.22 -5.68
C ALA A 265 -38.70 -7.11 -4.89
N SER A 266 -39.17 -5.87 -4.67
CA SER A 266 -40.52 -5.68 -4.15
C SER A 266 -41.50 -6.13 -5.25
N GLU A 267 -42.59 -6.76 -4.87
CA GLU A 267 -43.66 -7.12 -5.80
C GLU A 267 -44.35 -5.91 -6.47
N TRP A 268 -43.86 -4.69 -6.13
CA TRP A 268 -44.45 -3.40 -6.53
C TRP A 268 -43.49 -2.46 -7.30
N ASP A 269 -42.33 -2.96 -7.78
CA ASP A 269 -41.40 -2.19 -8.62
C ASP A 269 -41.63 -2.43 -10.11
#